data_2e6e5660291104c213ebf0025d42efe0
#
_entry.id   2e6e5660291104c213ebf0025d42efe0
#
_cell.length_a   1.000
_cell.length_b   1.000
_cell.length_c   1.000
_cell.angle_alpha   90.00
_cell.angle_beta   90.00
_cell.angle_gamma   90.00
#
_symmetry.space_group_name_H-M   'P 1'
#
loop_
_entity.id
_entity.type
_entity.pdbx_description
1 polymer ?
#
loop_
_entity_poly.entity_id
_entity_poly.type
_entity_poly.pdbx_seq_one_letter_code
_entity_poly.pdbx_strand_id
1 'polypeptide(L)'
;MSPQPSPSFMMRLRRNRSWVAAGGVMLAAAVVVTIWAVDAGPGNAVARPERSMPEPDGAFRPSEAQWSSLNLAAVRQVAFREERSTDGKIAINEDTTTPVFSPYSGRVSRLIARPGDFVERGAPLFAIEASEFVQGHNDLVTAVAGVEKTQSRLVLAQAAEKRQRELLAIRGGAAKDLEQAQSDLVGAQGDLRAAEIALAAVRNRLRILGRTDDEIAKLEKQDRIGAEVTVGAPIAGTIIQRRVGLGQYINAGATDPVFTVGNLSTVWLIANVRESDAPYMKLGAAVEVTVLAFPGKVFSARLSYVAPALDPNTRRLSVRAEIQNPNRELLPELFASFRIISGESRLMPAVSADSIVYEGDKARVWLARPDDKTVVSRAITVGDTVNGMVEVRQGLSVGETVVTSGTLFIDRAAKRD
;
A
#
# COMPACT_ATOMS: atom_id res chain seq x y z
N MET A 1 29.16 14.28 40.05
CA MET A 1 29.72 15.60 39.77
C MET A 1 28.84 16.30 38.77
N SER A 2 27.92 17.08 39.29
CA SER A 2 27.17 18.12 38.57
C SER A 2 28.11 19.28 38.25
N PRO A 3 27.76 20.33 37.45
CA PRO A 3 26.42 20.90 37.33
C PRO A 3 26.01 21.41 35.92
N GLN A 4 24.73 21.69 35.77
CA GLN A 4 24.11 22.71 34.94
C GLN A 4 24.66 24.15 35.20
N PRO A 5 24.41 25.19 34.34
CA PRO A 5 23.10 25.79 34.31
C PRO A 5 22.60 26.41 32.98
N SER A 6 21.30 26.63 32.90
CA SER A 6 20.61 27.61 32.05
C SER A 6 20.90 29.03 32.49
N PRO A 7 20.69 30.09 31.64
CA PRO A 7 19.63 31.01 32.02
C PRO A 7 18.75 31.59 30.89
N SER A 8 17.50 31.72 31.22
CA SER A 8 16.49 32.67 30.76
C SER A 8 16.96 34.14 30.83
N PHE A 9 16.52 34.99 29.89
CA PHE A 9 16.26 36.41 30.14
C PHE A 9 15.41 37.06 29.05
N MET A 10 14.17 37.38 29.39
CA MET A 10 13.46 38.66 29.45
C MET A 10 13.36 39.48 28.16
N MET A 11 12.15 39.53 27.61
CA MET A 11 11.13 40.56 27.83
C MET A 11 11.64 42.00 27.73
N ARG A 12 11.22 42.75 26.70
CA ARG A 12 10.73 44.12 26.85
C ARG A 12 9.79 44.59 25.75
N LEU A 13 8.62 44.92 26.20
CA LEU A 13 7.65 45.80 25.57
C LEU A 13 8.31 47.12 25.13
N ARG A 14 7.93 47.69 23.99
CA ARG A 14 7.74 49.13 23.83
C ARG A 14 6.51 49.41 22.97
N ARG A 15 5.54 49.89 23.62
CA ARG A 15 4.35 50.68 23.36
C ARG A 15 4.77 52.12 23.11
N ASN A 16 4.34 52.78 22.05
CA ASN A 16 3.69 54.08 22.04
C ASN A 16 3.68 54.74 20.64
N ARG A 17 2.48 55.10 20.26
CA ARG A 17 2.05 56.48 19.91
C ARG A 17 2.46 56.99 18.53
N SER A 18 1.47 57.10 17.67
CA SER A 18 0.96 58.44 17.32
C SER A 18 -0.29 58.31 16.42
N TRP A 19 -1.39 58.56 17.06
CA TRP A 19 -2.59 59.10 16.42
C TRP A 19 -2.31 60.58 16.21
N VAL A 20 -2.71 61.14 15.09
CA VAL A 20 -2.94 62.55 14.70
C VAL A 20 -2.36 62.79 13.29
N ALA A 21 -3.19 62.71 12.30
CA ALA A 21 -3.25 63.53 11.11
C ALA A 21 -4.20 62.88 10.06
N ALA A 22 -5.49 62.90 10.36
CA ALA A 22 -6.54 62.68 9.37
C ALA A 22 -7.60 63.81 9.60
N GLY A 23 -7.43 64.84 8.92
CA GLY A 23 -8.37 65.98 8.99
C GLY A 23 -7.89 67.11 8.08
N GLY A 24 -8.30 67.12 6.85
CA GLY A 24 -8.05 68.30 6.03
C GLY A 24 -7.78 68.02 4.54
N VAL A 25 -8.70 67.42 3.82
CA VAL A 25 -8.90 67.60 2.36
C VAL A 25 -10.28 67.07 1.98
N MET A 26 -11.32 67.75 2.43
CA MET A 26 -12.66 67.56 1.97
C MET A 26 -13.37 68.91 1.97
N LEU A 27 -12.93 69.84 1.10
CA LEU A 27 -13.61 71.13 0.88
C LEU A 27 -12.98 71.90 -0.29
N ALA A 28 -12.91 71.29 -1.49
CA ALA A 28 -12.56 72.03 -2.71
C ALA A 28 -12.99 71.29 -4.01
N ALA A 29 -14.20 70.77 -4.07
CA ALA A 29 -14.73 70.18 -5.31
C ALA A 29 -16.24 70.43 -5.49
N ALA A 30 -16.74 71.59 -5.10
CA ALA A 30 -18.17 71.95 -5.21
C ALA A 30 -18.39 73.38 -5.72
N VAL A 31 -17.57 73.90 -6.62
CA VAL A 31 -17.81 75.21 -7.28
C VAL A 31 -17.24 75.22 -8.70
N VAL A 32 -17.54 74.29 -9.57
CA VAL A 32 -17.35 74.42 -11.05
C VAL A 32 -18.39 73.57 -11.79
N VAL A 33 -19.66 73.67 -11.45
CA VAL A 33 -20.77 73.12 -12.31
C VAL A 33 -21.94 74.09 -12.24
N THR A 34 -21.73 75.31 -12.60
CA THR A 34 -22.83 76.23 -12.97
C THR A 34 -22.21 77.36 -13.77
N ILE A 35 -22.19 77.21 -15.08
CA ILE A 35 -22.20 78.20 -16.13
C ILE A 35 -21.92 77.41 -17.44
N TRP A 36 -22.95 77.09 -18.15
CA TRP A 36 -23.07 76.91 -19.62
C TRP A 36 -24.39 76.20 -19.95
N ALA A 37 -25.43 76.89 -19.72
CA ALA A 37 -26.72 76.61 -20.32
C ALA A 37 -27.30 77.93 -20.78
N VAL A 38 -27.02 78.25 -22.01
CA VAL A 38 -27.86 79.13 -22.91
C VAL A 38 -27.08 79.18 -24.21
N ASP A 39 -27.44 78.42 -25.20
CA ASP A 39 -27.77 78.86 -26.56
C ASP A 39 -28.20 77.62 -27.41
N ALA A 40 -29.41 77.48 -27.65
CA ALA A 40 -29.97 76.49 -28.58
C ALA A 40 -30.82 77.20 -29.65
N GLY A 41 -30.21 77.37 -30.79
CA GLY A 41 -30.92 77.70 -32.02
C GLY A 41 -31.14 76.45 -32.86
N PRO A 42 -32.30 76.33 -33.64
CA PRO A 42 -32.60 75.14 -34.40
C PRO A 42 -31.91 75.14 -35.75
N GLY A 43 -31.07 74.11 -36.02
CA GLY A 43 -30.37 73.96 -37.29
C GLY A 43 -30.16 72.55 -37.70
N ASN A 44 -30.87 72.08 -38.72
CA ASN A 44 -30.61 71.04 -39.70
C ASN A 44 -30.08 69.67 -39.22
N ALA A 45 -30.98 68.69 -39.29
CA ALA A 45 -30.64 67.28 -39.29
C ALA A 45 -29.80 66.89 -40.53
N VAL A 46 -28.50 66.85 -40.37
CA VAL A 46 -27.62 66.15 -41.29
C VAL A 46 -27.50 64.69 -40.77
N ALA A 47 -27.91 63.74 -41.60
CA ALA A 47 -27.79 62.31 -41.35
C ALA A 47 -26.36 61.96 -40.91
N ARG A 48 -26.23 61.53 -39.67
CA ARG A 48 -24.97 60.97 -39.17
C ARG A 48 -24.74 59.68 -39.95
N PRO A 49 -23.55 59.48 -40.58
CA PRO A 49 -23.18 58.17 -41.09
C PRO A 49 -23.15 57.20 -39.89
N GLU A 50 -23.80 56.07 -40.00
CA GLU A 50 -23.69 54.95 -39.09
C GLU A 50 -22.17 54.71 -38.85
N ARG A 51 -21.71 54.93 -37.64
CA ARG A 51 -20.38 54.47 -37.23
C ARG A 51 -20.44 52.97 -37.32
N SER A 52 -19.88 52.40 -38.38
CA SER A 52 -19.44 51.03 -38.40
C SER A 52 -18.61 50.82 -37.13
N MET A 53 -19.02 49.91 -36.29
CA MET A 53 -18.22 49.45 -35.17
C MET A 53 -16.84 49.06 -35.74
N PRO A 54 -15.72 49.45 -35.10
CA PRO A 54 -14.44 49.05 -35.59
C PRO A 54 -14.41 47.52 -35.65
N GLU A 55 -14.08 46.97 -36.81
CA GLU A 55 -13.77 45.56 -36.99
C GLU A 55 -12.68 45.20 -35.97
N PRO A 56 -12.87 44.14 -35.19
CA PRO A 56 -11.81 43.73 -34.26
C PRO A 56 -10.59 43.35 -35.08
N ASP A 57 -9.46 43.94 -34.78
CA ASP A 57 -8.14 43.58 -35.34
C ASP A 57 -7.98 42.06 -35.39
N GLY A 58 -7.79 41.47 -36.57
CA GLY A 58 -7.59 40.03 -36.76
C GLY A 58 -8.81 39.26 -37.30
N ALA A 59 -9.85 39.92 -37.84
CA ALA A 59 -10.92 39.24 -38.56
C ALA A 59 -10.46 38.86 -39.98
N PHE A 60 -10.57 37.58 -40.31
CA PHE A 60 -10.34 37.06 -41.65
C PHE A 60 -11.64 36.62 -42.30
N ARG A 61 -11.88 37.03 -43.54
CA ARG A 61 -13.04 36.63 -44.33
C ARG A 61 -12.64 35.60 -45.39
N PRO A 62 -12.87 34.29 -45.13
CA PRO A 62 -12.59 33.26 -46.13
C PRO A 62 -13.48 33.43 -47.37
N SER A 63 -12.99 33.02 -48.53
CA SER A 63 -13.82 32.86 -49.71
C SER A 63 -14.86 31.76 -49.50
N GLU A 64 -15.92 31.72 -50.33
CA GLU A 64 -16.99 30.72 -50.14
C GLU A 64 -16.51 29.28 -50.25
N ALA A 65 -15.54 29.02 -51.14
CA ALA A 65 -14.85 27.71 -51.28
C ALA A 65 -13.99 27.37 -50.04
N GLN A 66 -13.34 28.36 -49.46
CA GLN A 66 -12.56 28.19 -48.23
C GLN A 66 -13.50 27.94 -47.02
N TRP A 67 -14.59 28.73 -46.90
CA TRP A 67 -15.55 28.55 -45.83
C TRP A 67 -16.16 27.15 -45.83
N SER A 68 -16.56 26.63 -47.00
CA SER A 68 -17.11 25.27 -47.11
C SER A 68 -16.15 24.14 -46.77
N SER A 69 -14.84 24.39 -46.77
CA SER A 69 -13.81 23.43 -46.40
C SER A 69 -13.48 23.44 -44.92
N LEU A 70 -14.02 24.41 -44.14
CA LEU A 70 -13.79 24.49 -42.70
C LEU A 70 -14.66 23.49 -41.94
N ASN A 71 -14.11 22.77 -41.03
CA ASN A 71 -14.89 22.02 -40.05
C ASN A 71 -15.12 22.88 -38.81
N LEU A 72 -16.39 23.07 -38.49
CA LEU A 72 -16.83 23.90 -37.38
C LEU A 72 -17.39 23.01 -36.28
N ALA A 73 -17.08 23.33 -35.00
CA ALA A 73 -17.67 22.68 -33.84
C ALA A 73 -18.06 23.70 -32.79
N ALA A 74 -19.17 23.44 -32.12
CA ALA A 74 -19.58 24.26 -31.00
C ALA A 74 -18.76 23.92 -29.73
N VAL A 75 -18.42 24.95 -28.98
CA VAL A 75 -17.82 24.83 -27.65
C VAL A 75 -18.82 24.13 -26.73
N ARG A 76 -18.45 23.01 -26.17
CA ARG A 76 -19.30 22.18 -25.30
C ARG A 76 -18.84 22.24 -23.87
N GLN A 77 -19.73 22.00 -22.92
CA GLN A 77 -19.34 21.73 -21.54
C GLN A 77 -18.85 20.29 -21.42
N VAL A 78 -17.67 20.14 -20.88
CA VAL A 78 -17.07 18.85 -20.56
C VAL A 78 -16.71 18.83 -19.07
N ALA A 79 -16.90 17.68 -18.46
CA ALA A 79 -16.52 17.47 -17.06
C ALA A 79 -15.02 17.23 -16.95
N PHE A 80 -14.31 18.17 -16.39
CA PHE A 80 -12.89 18.04 -16.07
C PHE A 80 -12.73 17.69 -14.59
N ARG A 81 -11.87 16.72 -14.33
CA ARG A 81 -11.48 16.31 -12.98
C ARG A 81 -9.98 16.44 -12.88
N GLU A 82 -9.50 16.92 -11.76
CA GLU A 82 -8.06 16.85 -11.50
C GLU A 82 -7.69 15.40 -11.28
N GLU A 83 -6.95 14.83 -12.21
CA GLU A 83 -6.46 13.47 -12.14
C GLU A 83 -4.95 13.51 -11.90
N ARG A 84 -4.51 12.72 -10.92
CA ARG A 84 -3.08 12.50 -10.68
C ARG A 84 -2.78 11.05 -10.92
N SER A 85 -1.90 10.77 -11.85
CA SER A 85 -1.48 9.40 -12.14
C SER A 85 -0.04 9.16 -11.68
N THR A 86 0.19 7.97 -11.16
CA THR A 86 1.53 7.51 -10.82
C THR A 86 1.64 6.02 -11.10
N ASP A 87 2.87 5.58 -11.30
CA ASP A 87 3.14 4.19 -11.56
C ASP A 87 3.45 3.45 -10.26
N GLY A 88 3.08 2.18 -10.24
CA GLY A 88 3.28 1.30 -9.13
C GLY A 88 3.34 -0.16 -9.57
N LYS A 89 3.25 -1.05 -8.61
CA LYS A 89 3.19 -2.48 -8.85
C LYS A 89 2.15 -3.15 -7.97
N ILE A 90 1.61 -4.24 -8.47
CA ILE A 90 0.78 -5.14 -7.66
C ILE A 90 1.71 -5.89 -6.70
N ALA A 91 1.34 -5.94 -5.44
CA ALA A 91 2.06 -6.67 -4.40
C ALA A 91 1.12 -7.63 -3.68
N ILE A 92 1.70 -8.60 -3.01
CA ILE A 92 0.94 -9.47 -2.12
C ILE A 92 0.34 -8.65 -0.97
N ASN A 93 -0.82 -9.05 -0.51
CA ASN A 93 -1.38 -8.52 0.72
C ASN A 93 -0.68 -9.19 1.91
N GLU A 94 0.28 -8.49 2.53
CA GLU A 94 1.07 -9.01 3.65
C GLU A 94 0.22 -9.30 4.88
N ASP A 95 -0.92 -8.63 5.06
CA ASP A 95 -1.84 -8.86 6.18
C ASP A 95 -2.52 -10.23 6.09
N THR A 96 -2.61 -10.80 4.87
CA THR A 96 -3.21 -12.11 4.60
C THR A 96 -2.20 -13.14 4.12
N THR A 97 -0.90 -12.85 4.28
CA THR A 97 0.21 -13.68 3.82
C THR A 97 1.11 -14.02 4.98
N THR A 98 1.51 -15.28 5.08
CA THR A 98 2.39 -15.76 6.15
C THR A 98 3.63 -16.41 5.54
N PRO A 99 4.83 -15.92 5.86
CA PRO A 99 6.07 -16.62 5.57
C PRO A 99 6.19 -17.85 6.48
N VAL A 100 6.55 -18.98 5.88
CA VAL A 100 6.74 -20.24 6.60
C VAL A 100 8.23 -20.50 6.75
N PHE A 101 8.68 -20.58 7.98
CA PHE A 101 10.04 -20.96 8.35
C PHE A 101 10.07 -22.41 8.82
N SER A 102 11.22 -23.06 8.67
CA SER A 102 11.37 -24.38 9.27
C SER A 102 11.65 -24.26 10.76
N PRO A 103 10.86 -24.91 11.62
CA PRO A 103 11.16 -24.97 13.05
C PRO A 103 12.31 -25.93 13.37
N TYR A 104 12.77 -26.70 12.38
CA TYR A 104 13.78 -27.75 12.53
C TYR A 104 14.99 -27.51 11.64
N SER A 105 16.15 -27.91 12.12
CA SER A 105 17.35 -28.05 11.29
C SER A 105 17.44 -29.46 10.71
N GLY A 106 17.81 -29.55 9.44
CA GLY A 106 17.93 -30.85 8.78
C GLY A 106 17.91 -30.80 7.28
N ARG A 107 17.90 -31.98 6.66
CA ARG A 107 17.82 -32.14 5.21
C ARG A 107 16.37 -32.34 4.78
N VAL A 108 15.94 -31.61 3.74
CA VAL A 108 14.63 -31.81 3.11
C VAL A 108 14.61 -33.16 2.41
N SER A 109 13.80 -34.07 2.92
CA SER A 109 13.63 -35.43 2.37
C SER A 109 12.59 -35.50 1.27
N ARG A 110 11.56 -34.62 1.36
CA ARG A 110 10.42 -34.65 0.42
C ARG A 110 9.78 -33.27 0.30
N LEU A 111 9.46 -32.88 -0.94
CA LEU A 111 8.65 -31.74 -1.26
C LEU A 111 7.24 -32.21 -1.60
N ILE A 112 6.22 -31.74 -0.88
CA ILE A 112 4.85 -32.21 -1.01
C ILE A 112 4.03 -31.19 -1.80
N ALA A 113 4.11 -29.92 -1.40
CA ALA A 113 3.33 -28.84 -2.00
C ALA A 113 4.17 -28.04 -3.02
N ARG A 114 3.51 -27.46 -4.02
CA ARG A 114 4.09 -26.73 -5.15
C ARG A 114 3.61 -25.29 -5.18
N PRO A 115 4.38 -24.33 -5.71
CA PRO A 115 3.87 -23.01 -6.01
C PRO A 115 2.61 -23.06 -6.88
N GLY A 116 1.58 -22.30 -6.48
CA GLY A 116 0.26 -22.30 -7.11
C GLY A 116 -0.77 -23.23 -6.46
N ASP A 117 -0.35 -24.22 -5.66
CA ASP A 117 -1.29 -25.10 -4.96
C ASP A 117 -2.04 -24.34 -3.87
N PHE A 118 -3.33 -24.63 -3.72
CA PHE A 118 -4.11 -24.20 -2.56
C PHE A 118 -3.94 -25.23 -1.44
N VAL A 119 -3.63 -24.76 -0.25
CA VAL A 119 -3.43 -25.60 0.95
C VAL A 119 -4.34 -25.13 2.08
N GLU A 120 -4.85 -26.08 2.84
CA GLU A 120 -5.56 -25.80 4.09
C GLU A 120 -4.57 -25.64 5.24
N ARG A 121 -5.03 -25.02 6.34
CA ARG A 121 -4.24 -24.94 7.57
C ARG A 121 -3.86 -26.34 8.04
N GLY A 122 -2.58 -26.57 8.32
CA GLY A 122 -2.02 -27.86 8.73
C GLY A 122 -1.69 -28.80 7.58
N ALA A 123 -2.07 -28.48 6.33
CA ALA A 123 -1.73 -29.32 5.16
C ALA A 123 -0.20 -29.41 4.99
N PRO A 124 0.32 -30.60 4.64
CA PRO A 124 1.76 -30.85 4.57
C PRO A 124 2.40 -30.07 3.41
N LEU A 125 3.46 -29.32 3.68
CA LEU A 125 4.22 -28.56 2.68
C LEU A 125 5.47 -29.33 2.23
N PHE A 126 6.25 -29.80 3.17
CA PHE A 126 7.46 -30.58 2.93
C PHE A 126 7.78 -31.45 4.13
N ALA A 127 8.67 -32.42 3.93
CA ALA A 127 9.20 -33.26 4.99
C ALA A 127 10.72 -33.02 5.14
N ILE A 128 11.20 -33.10 6.37
CA ILE A 128 12.59 -32.85 6.75
C ILE A 128 13.08 -33.93 7.69
N GLU A 129 14.29 -34.40 7.48
CA GLU A 129 15.03 -35.24 8.43
C GLU A 129 15.62 -34.32 9.51
N ALA A 130 14.90 -34.19 10.62
CA ALA A 130 15.25 -33.23 11.67
C ALA A 130 16.21 -33.84 12.70
N SER A 131 17.41 -33.27 12.81
CA SER A 131 18.44 -33.72 13.75
C SER A 131 18.01 -33.56 15.21
N GLU A 132 17.32 -32.47 15.55
CA GLU A 132 16.79 -32.20 16.88
C GLU A 132 15.76 -33.24 17.32
N PHE A 133 15.02 -33.76 16.35
CA PHE A 133 14.03 -34.80 16.62
C PHE A 133 14.67 -36.16 16.89
N VAL A 134 15.69 -36.51 16.13
CA VAL A 134 16.50 -37.74 16.39
C VAL A 134 17.11 -37.70 17.77
N GLN A 135 17.70 -36.58 18.15
CA GLN A 135 18.28 -36.40 19.47
C GLN A 135 17.22 -36.46 20.57
N GLY A 136 16.09 -35.77 20.41
CA GLY A 136 14.97 -35.78 21.36
C GLY A 136 14.38 -37.19 21.56
N HIS A 137 14.34 -38.01 20.52
CA HIS A 137 13.94 -39.39 20.62
C HIS A 137 14.95 -40.26 21.41
N ASN A 138 16.23 -40.13 21.11
CA ASN A 138 17.28 -40.86 21.85
C ASN A 138 17.24 -40.48 23.33
N ASP A 139 17.03 -39.21 23.64
CA ASP A 139 16.88 -38.72 25.03
C ASP A 139 15.62 -39.35 25.66
N LEU A 140 14.50 -39.47 24.93
CA LEU A 140 13.25 -40.09 25.42
C LEU A 140 13.44 -41.56 25.75
N VAL A 141 14.02 -42.34 24.85
CA VAL A 141 14.30 -43.78 25.06
C VAL A 141 15.21 -43.96 26.28
N THR A 142 16.25 -43.15 26.43
CA THR A 142 17.16 -43.18 27.58
C THR A 142 16.43 -42.86 28.88
N ALA A 143 15.56 -41.83 28.87
CA ALA A 143 14.81 -41.43 30.06
C ALA A 143 13.77 -42.50 30.48
N VAL A 144 13.08 -43.12 29.53
CA VAL A 144 12.15 -44.24 29.79
C VAL A 144 12.88 -45.40 30.42
N ALA A 145 13.99 -45.84 29.81
CA ALA A 145 14.81 -46.91 30.38
C ALA A 145 15.36 -46.59 31.80
N GLY A 146 15.66 -45.32 32.04
CA GLY A 146 16.03 -44.80 33.35
C GLY A 146 14.94 -44.99 34.41
N VAL A 147 13.69 -44.66 34.06
CA VAL A 147 12.53 -44.86 34.94
C VAL A 147 12.31 -46.36 35.23
N GLU A 148 12.32 -47.20 34.22
CA GLU A 148 12.17 -48.68 34.36
C GLU A 148 13.21 -49.28 35.29
N LYS A 149 14.52 -48.87 35.10
CA LYS A 149 15.60 -49.29 35.95
C LYS A 149 15.44 -48.89 37.39
N THR A 150 15.07 -47.63 37.65
CA THR A 150 14.89 -47.12 39.03
C THR A 150 13.65 -47.70 39.71
N GLN A 151 12.57 -47.93 38.92
CA GLN A 151 11.38 -48.64 39.39
C GLN A 151 11.68 -50.05 39.84
N SER A 152 12.47 -50.79 39.06
CA SER A 152 12.90 -52.16 39.43
C SER A 152 13.75 -52.14 40.70
N ARG A 153 14.65 -51.15 40.86
CA ARG A 153 15.45 -50.96 42.07
C ARG A 153 14.59 -50.65 43.30
N LEU A 154 13.57 -49.81 43.12
CA LEU A 154 12.61 -49.50 44.21
C LEU A 154 11.86 -50.76 44.70
N VAL A 155 11.40 -51.62 43.77
CA VAL A 155 10.75 -52.89 44.10
C VAL A 155 11.68 -53.79 44.92
N LEU A 156 12.96 -53.88 44.55
CA LEU A 156 13.94 -54.65 45.31
C LEU A 156 14.21 -54.08 46.72
N ALA A 157 14.33 -52.75 46.83
CA ALA A 157 14.51 -52.06 48.10
C ALA A 157 13.29 -52.23 49.04
N GLN A 158 12.06 -52.14 48.49
CA GLN A 158 10.84 -52.40 49.22
C GLN A 158 10.79 -53.84 49.78
N ALA A 159 11.15 -54.82 48.93
CA ALA A 159 11.18 -56.23 49.35
C ALA A 159 12.27 -56.50 50.42
N ALA A 160 13.42 -55.82 50.31
CA ALA A 160 14.50 -55.93 51.31
C ALA A 160 14.06 -55.32 52.66
N GLU A 161 13.52 -54.12 52.64
CA GLU A 161 13.04 -53.45 53.85
C GLU A 161 11.94 -54.27 54.54
N LYS A 162 10.94 -54.76 53.79
CA LYS A 162 9.89 -55.64 54.34
C LYS A 162 10.46 -56.87 55.01
N ARG A 163 11.41 -57.56 54.40
CA ARG A 163 12.09 -58.73 54.94
C ARG A 163 12.83 -58.44 56.25
N GLN A 164 13.61 -57.34 56.32
CA GLN A 164 14.31 -56.93 57.52
C GLN A 164 13.35 -56.53 58.66
N ARG A 165 12.24 -55.92 58.36
CA ARG A 165 11.18 -55.57 59.29
C ARG A 165 10.56 -56.85 59.88
N GLU A 166 10.24 -57.84 59.06
CA GLU A 166 9.70 -59.13 59.49
C GLU A 166 10.71 -59.91 60.34
N LEU A 167 11.99 -59.95 59.95
CA LEU A 167 13.04 -60.59 60.76
C LEU A 167 13.21 -59.93 62.13
N LEU A 168 13.19 -58.61 62.20
CA LEU A 168 13.28 -57.90 63.49
C LEU A 168 12.04 -58.19 64.38
N ALA A 169 10.84 -58.30 63.82
CA ALA A 169 9.61 -58.60 64.54
C ALA A 169 9.68 -59.97 65.25
N ILE A 170 10.35 -60.98 64.69
CA ILE A 170 10.53 -62.31 65.25
C ILE A 170 11.85 -62.43 66.06
N ARG A 171 12.52 -61.27 66.34
CA ARG A 171 13.82 -61.17 67.01
C ARG A 171 14.96 -61.92 66.33
N GLY A 172 14.87 -62.18 65.02
CA GLY A 172 15.84 -62.82 64.17
C GLY A 172 16.76 -61.86 63.38
N GLY A 173 16.61 -60.54 63.54
CA GLY A 173 17.37 -59.53 62.81
C GLY A 173 17.94 -58.43 63.69
N ALA A 174 18.95 -57.67 63.23
CA ALA A 174 19.47 -56.47 63.86
C ALA A 174 18.74 -55.20 63.50
N ALA A 175 18.52 -54.32 64.48
CA ALA A 175 17.84 -53.00 64.21
C ALA A 175 18.64 -52.15 63.18
N LYS A 176 19.96 -52.26 63.19
CA LYS A 176 20.84 -51.60 62.21
C LYS A 176 20.60 -52.05 60.78
N ASP A 177 20.28 -53.34 60.57
CA ASP A 177 19.98 -53.83 59.20
C ASP A 177 18.68 -53.33 58.69
N LEU A 178 17.64 -53.13 59.56
CA LEU A 178 16.40 -52.50 59.20
C LEU A 178 16.60 -51.01 58.90
N GLU A 179 17.40 -50.29 59.71
CA GLU A 179 17.70 -48.86 59.46
C GLU A 179 18.43 -48.68 58.13
N GLN A 180 19.39 -49.55 57.80
CA GLN A 180 20.05 -49.55 56.52
C GLN A 180 19.06 -49.80 55.36
N ALA A 181 18.19 -50.83 55.49
CA ALA A 181 17.22 -51.14 54.44
C ALA A 181 16.18 -50.00 54.24
N GLN A 182 15.83 -49.29 55.32
CA GLN A 182 14.98 -48.09 55.25
C GLN A 182 15.70 -46.93 54.53
N SER A 183 16.96 -46.69 54.81
CA SER A 183 17.77 -45.68 54.12
C SER A 183 17.89 -46.01 52.64
N ASP A 184 18.13 -47.29 52.28
CA ASP A 184 18.20 -47.73 50.88
C ASP A 184 16.86 -47.57 50.15
N LEU A 185 15.75 -47.82 50.86
CA LEU A 185 14.41 -47.58 50.31
C LEU A 185 14.17 -46.09 50.01
N VAL A 186 14.53 -45.20 50.95
CA VAL A 186 14.40 -43.75 50.75
C VAL A 186 15.28 -43.28 49.58
N GLY A 187 16.50 -43.83 49.51
CA GLY A 187 17.40 -43.57 48.37
C GLY A 187 16.78 -44.01 47.02
N ALA A 188 16.24 -45.24 46.96
CA ALA A 188 15.60 -45.74 45.73
C ALA A 188 14.33 -44.95 45.33
N GLN A 189 13.55 -44.45 46.32
CA GLN A 189 12.42 -43.55 46.05
C GLN A 189 12.91 -42.21 45.48
N GLY A 190 13.99 -41.67 45.99
CA GLY A 190 14.62 -40.46 45.48
C GLY A 190 15.12 -40.63 44.04
N ASP A 191 15.81 -41.76 43.74
CA ASP A 191 16.30 -42.08 42.40
C ASP A 191 15.13 -42.18 41.40
N LEU A 192 14.06 -42.86 41.76
CA LEU A 192 12.86 -42.95 40.90
C LEU A 192 12.29 -41.57 40.59
N ARG A 193 12.09 -40.75 41.62
CA ARG A 193 11.55 -39.40 41.47
C ARG A 193 12.45 -38.55 40.55
N ALA A 194 13.76 -38.66 40.67
CA ALA A 194 14.70 -37.96 39.79
C ALA A 194 14.57 -38.44 38.33
N ALA A 195 14.42 -39.75 38.10
CA ALA A 195 14.21 -40.31 36.77
C ALA A 195 12.87 -39.86 36.12
N GLU A 196 11.79 -39.81 36.91
CA GLU A 196 10.50 -39.33 36.48
C GLU A 196 10.54 -37.85 36.07
N ILE A 197 11.26 -37.00 36.81
CA ILE A 197 11.47 -35.59 36.48
C ILE A 197 12.25 -35.47 35.20
N ALA A 198 13.30 -36.29 35.01
CA ALA A 198 14.09 -36.29 33.77
C ALA A 198 13.21 -36.67 32.55
N LEU A 199 12.37 -37.71 32.67
CA LEU A 199 11.44 -38.09 31.63
C LEU A 199 10.40 -36.95 31.32
N ALA A 200 9.85 -36.30 32.34
CA ALA A 200 8.95 -35.17 32.17
C ALA A 200 9.61 -34.00 31.43
N ALA A 201 10.90 -33.73 31.71
CA ALA A 201 11.66 -32.68 31.02
C ALA A 201 11.83 -32.98 29.51
N VAL A 202 12.15 -34.27 29.18
CA VAL A 202 12.27 -34.70 27.77
C VAL A 202 10.91 -34.61 27.05
N ARG A 203 9.81 -35.04 27.66
CA ARG A 203 8.46 -34.92 27.14
C ARG A 203 8.12 -33.44 26.83
N ASN A 204 8.40 -32.54 27.77
CA ASN A 204 8.19 -31.10 27.57
C ASN A 204 9.04 -30.57 26.40
N ARG A 205 10.27 -30.98 26.25
CA ARG A 205 11.11 -30.62 25.10
C ARG A 205 10.49 -31.06 23.77
N LEU A 206 9.95 -32.29 23.69
CA LEU A 206 9.29 -32.82 22.49
C LEU A 206 7.97 -32.07 22.21
N ARG A 207 7.21 -31.61 23.23
CA ARG A 207 6.06 -30.75 23.04
C ARG A 207 6.44 -29.38 22.45
N ILE A 208 7.52 -28.79 22.93
CA ILE A 208 8.05 -27.53 22.35
C ILE A 208 8.46 -27.73 20.89
N LEU A 209 8.95 -28.91 20.55
CA LEU A 209 9.24 -29.30 19.15
C LEU A 209 7.95 -29.64 18.35
N GLY A 210 6.76 -29.39 18.91
CA GLY A 210 5.48 -29.51 18.19
C GLY A 210 4.85 -30.91 18.20
N ARG A 211 5.33 -31.85 19.05
CA ARG A 211 4.71 -33.16 19.18
C ARG A 211 3.55 -33.16 20.16
N THR A 212 2.49 -33.88 19.80
CA THR A 212 1.34 -34.10 20.68
C THR A 212 1.66 -35.21 21.70
N ASP A 213 0.92 -35.25 22.81
CA ASP A 213 1.11 -36.27 23.84
C ASP A 213 0.86 -37.69 23.30
N ASP A 214 -0.09 -37.85 22.36
CA ASP A 214 -0.35 -39.14 21.69
C ASP A 214 0.82 -39.60 20.83
N GLU A 215 1.47 -38.65 20.12
CA GLU A 215 2.67 -38.95 19.34
C GLU A 215 3.82 -39.33 20.27
N ILE A 216 4.05 -38.61 21.37
CA ILE A 216 5.09 -38.91 22.35
C ILE A 216 4.87 -40.31 22.94
N ALA A 217 3.61 -40.64 23.32
CA ALA A 217 3.31 -41.98 23.87
C ALA A 217 3.53 -43.12 22.85
N LYS A 218 3.37 -42.86 21.56
CA LYS A 218 3.73 -43.82 20.50
C LYS A 218 5.24 -43.95 20.37
N LEU A 219 5.98 -42.83 20.46
CA LEU A 219 7.43 -42.81 20.41
C LEU A 219 8.07 -43.59 21.55
N GLU A 220 7.48 -43.56 22.75
CA GLU A 220 7.96 -44.33 23.92
C GLU A 220 7.92 -45.85 23.70
N LYS A 221 7.06 -46.32 22.78
CA LYS A 221 6.83 -47.74 22.50
C LYS A 221 7.56 -48.25 21.25
N GLN A 222 8.19 -47.33 20.46
CA GLN A 222 8.81 -47.67 19.19
C GLN A 222 10.35 -47.61 19.25
N ASP A 223 11.01 -48.72 18.94
CA ASP A 223 12.50 -48.81 18.91
C ASP A 223 13.12 -48.11 17.67
N ARG A 224 12.36 -47.90 16.62
CA ARG A 224 12.82 -47.26 15.38
C ARG A 224 11.86 -46.18 14.92
N ILE A 225 12.38 -44.99 14.74
CA ILE A 225 11.62 -43.87 14.19
C ILE A 225 12.24 -43.40 12.89
N GLY A 226 11.39 -43.08 11.94
CA GLY A 226 11.79 -42.25 10.81
C GLY A 226 12.14 -40.85 11.33
N ALA A 227 13.35 -40.38 11.07
CA ALA A 227 13.79 -39.00 11.38
C ALA A 227 12.97 -37.94 10.62
N GLU A 228 12.05 -38.37 9.81
CA GLU A 228 11.25 -37.51 8.92
C GLU A 228 10.10 -36.85 9.67
N VAL A 229 10.11 -35.52 9.64
CA VAL A 229 9.06 -34.65 10.21
C VAL A 229 8.44 -33.83 9.11
N THR A 230 7.12 -33.77 9.08
CA THR A 230 6.40 -32.98 8.12
C THR A 230 6.10 -31.59 8.67
N VAL A 231 6.42 -30.55 7.88
CA VAL A 231 6.08 -29.17 8.20
C VAL A 231 4.81 -28.80 7.45
N GLY A 232 3.79 -28.36 8.20
CA GLY A 232 2.48 -27.98 7.67
C GLY A 232 2.31 -26.47 7.45
N ALA A 233 1.28 -26.12 6.69
CA ALA A 233 0.90 -24.75 6.43
C ALA A 233 0.32 -24.09 7.70
N PRO A 234 0.77 -22.88 8.10
CA PRO A 234 0.25 -22.18 9.29
C PRO A 234 -1.14 -21.60 9.05
N ILE A 235 -1.47 -21.27 7.82
CA ILE A 235 -2.76 -20.71 7.37
C ILE A 235 -3.25 -21.46 6.14
N ALA A 236 -4.57 -21.35 5.85
CA ALA A 236 -5.11 -21.74 4.57
C ALA A 236 -4.80 -20.67 3.51
N GLY A 237 -4.41 -21.06 2.31
CA GLY A 237 -4.10 -20.12 1.24
C GLY A 237 -3.40 -20.78 0.05
N THR A 238 -2.99 -19.96 -0.90
CA THR A 238 -2.20 -20.39 -2.06
C THR A 238 -0.72 -20.24 -1.76
N ILE A 239 0.06 -21.24 -2.19
CA ILE A 239 1.53 -21.16 -2.11
C ILE A 239 2.01 -20.17 -3.15
N ILE A 240 2.47 -19.01 -2.70
CA ILE A 240 2.95 -17.93 -3.56
C ILE A 240 4.39 -18.21 -4.00
N GLN A 241 5.22 -18.66 -3.07
CA GLN A 241 6.64 -18.90 -3.33
C GLN A 241 7.15 -20.10 -2.53
N ARG A 242 8.12 -20.81 -3.13
CA ARG A 242 8.93 -21.83 -2.49
C ARG A 242 10.41 -21.51 -2.74
N ARG A 243 11.18 -21.42 -1.66
CA ARG A 243 12.63 -21.15 -1.69
C ARG A 243 13.47 -22.32 -1.23
N VAL A 244 12.91 -23.52 -1.22
CA VAL A 244 13.60 -24.72 -0.77
C VAL A 244 13.59 -25.81 -1.84
N GLY A 245 14.70 -26.55 -1.94
CA GLY A 245 14.90 -27.67 -2.84
C GLY A 245 14.97 -29.02 -2.11
N LEU A 246 14.71 -30.10 -2.86
CA LEU A 246 14.92 -31.46 -2.36
C LEU A 246 16.38 -31.69 -2.04
N GLY A 247 16.67 -32.30 -0.88
CA GLY A 247 18.02 -32.56 -0.41
C GLY A 247 18.76 -31.37 0.19
N GLN A 248 18.16 -30.18 0.15
CA GLN A 248 18.73 -28.98 0.75
C GLN A 248 18.74 -29.10 2.28
N TYR A 249 19.82 -28.64 2.91
CA TYR A 249 19.89 -28.52 4.35
C TYR A 249 19.35 -27.16 4.76
N ILE A 250 18.44 -27.15 5.75
CA ILE A 250 17.81 -25.95 6.31
C ILE A 250 18.22 -25.85 7.78
N ASN A 251 18.49 -24.65 8.25
CA ASN A 251 18.73 -24.36 9.66
C ASN A 251 17.46 -23.80 10.30
N ALA A 252 17.13 -24.26 11.50
CA ALA A 252 16.14 -23.62 12.34
C ALA A 252 16.57 -22.17 12.64
N GLY A 253 15.63 -21.20 12.51
CA GLY A 253 15.96 -19.80 12.70
C GLY A 253 16.63 -19.09 11.50
N ALA A 254 16.66 -19.75 10.32
CA ALA A 254 17.06 -19.07 9.08
C ALA A 254 16.18 -17.84 8.84
N THR A 255 16.77 -16.75 8.33
CA THR A 255 16.08 -15.49 8.06
C THR A 255 15.17 -15.55 6.83
N ASP A 256 15.46 -16.47 5.90
CA ASP A 256 14.69 -16.64 4.68
C ASP A 256 13.57 -17.67 4.87
N PRO A 257 12.32 -17.31 4.50
CA PRO A 257 11.21 -18.24 4.55
C PRO A 257 11.37 -19.34 3.48
N VAL A 258 11.06 -20.57 3.85
CA VAL A 258 11.10 -21.74 2.94
C VAL A 258 9.88 -21.77 2.01
N PHE A 259 8.73 -21.32 2.49
CA PHE A 259 7.49 -21.12 1.72
C PHE A 259 6.85 -19.79 2.08
N THR A 260 6.01 -19.29 1.18
CA THR A 260 5.12 -18.16 1.46
C THR A 260 3.72 -18.60 1.08
N VAL A 261 2.80 -18.59 2.05
CA VAL A 261 1.40 -18.96 1.86
C VAL A 261 0.54 -17.73 2.10
N GLY A 262 -0.38 -17.43 1.19
CA GLY A 262 -1.23 -16.25 1.32
C GLY A 262 -2.52 -16.33 0.54
N ASN A 263 -3.44 -15.44 0.91
CA ASN A 263 -4.70 -15.29 0.21
C ASN A 263 -4.56 -14.23 -0.89
N LEU A 264 -4.68 -14.65 -2.14
CA LEU A 264 -4.61 -13.77 -3.31
C LEU A 264 -5.96 -13.18 -3.74
N SER A 265 -7.03 -13.36 -2.94
CA SER A 265 -8.34 -12.74 -3.22
C SER A 265 -8.33 -11.22 -3.05
N THR A 266 -7.36 -10.71 -2.32
CA THR A 266 -7.02 -9.29 -2.21
C THR A 266 -5.54 -9.11 -2.49
N VAL A 267 -5.20 -8.06 -3.22
CA VAL A 267 -3.81 -7.68 -3.52
C VAL A 267 -3.63 -6.19 -3.22
N TRP A 268 -2.42 -5.77 -3.03
CA TRP A 268 -2.08 -4.37 -2.88
C TRP A 268 -1.52 -3.80 -4.16
N LEU A 269 -1.85 -2.57 -4.43
CA LEU A 269 -1.08 -1.70 -5.29
C LEU A 269 -0.15 -0.87 -4.40
N ILE A 270 1.14 -0.97 -4.64
CA ILE A 270 2.15 -0.13 -3.99
C ILE A 270 2.70 0.83 -5.03
N ALA A 271 2.66 2.12 -4.73
CA ALA A 271 3.17 3.14 -5.63
C ALA A 271 3.95 4.23 -4.87
N ASN A 272 4.87 4.85 -5.58
CA ASN A 272 5.72 5.91 -5.07
C ASN A 272 5.37 7.24 -5.75
N VAL A 273 4.58 8.03 -5.07
CA VAL A 273 4.00 9.29 -5.56
C VAL A 273 5.03 10.42 -5.46
N ARG A 274 5.00 11.34 -6.41
CA ARG A 274 5.85 12.55 -6.39
C ARG A 274 5.48 13.46 -5.22
N GLU A 275 6.43 14.21 -4.70
CA GLU A 275 6.21 15.19 -3.63
C GLU A 275 5.11 16.20 -3.99
N SER A 276 5.07 16.67 -5.24
CA SER A 276 4.03 17.59 -5.75
C SER A 276 2.60 17.05 -5.62
N ASP A 277 2.46 15.73 -5.68
CA ASP A 277 1.15 15.06 -5.68
C ASP A 277 0.77 14.54 -4.27
N ALA A 278 1.71 14.60 -3.32
CA ALA A 278 1.51 14.15 -1.95
C ALA A 278 0.28 14.77 -1.24
N PRO A 279 -0.05 16.08 -1.39
CA PRO A 279 -1.21 16.69 -0.74
C PRO A 279 -2.55 16.07 -1.14
N TYR A 280 -2.60 15.41 -2.30
CA TYR A 280 -3.82 14.78 -2.82
C TYR A 280 -4.00 13.34 -2.33
N MET A 281 -2.97 12.75 -1.70
CA MET A 281 -2.98 11.37 -1.20
C MET A 281 -3.70 11.31 0.15
N LYS A 282 -5.02 11.11 0.12
CA LYS A 282 -5.85 11.01 1.32
C LYS A 282 -6.25 9.56 1.57
N LEU A 283 -6.12 9.12 2.81
CA LEU A 283 -6.59 7.79 3.23
C LEU A 283 -8.08 7.62 2.87
N GLY A 284 -8.44 6.47 2.30
CA GLY A 284 -9.80 6.17 1.86
C GLY A 284 -10.18 6.74 0.48
N ALA A 285 -9.32 7.55 -0.15
CA ALA A 285 -9.59 8.07 -1.49
C ALA A 285 -9.78 6.92 -2.50
N ALA A 286 -10.78 7.08 -3.37
CA ALA A 286 -11.00 6.15 -4.47
C ALA A 286 -9.90 6.32 -5.52
N VAL A 287 -9.40 5.21 -6.02
CA VAL A 287 -8.38 5.15 -7.06
C VAL A 287 -8.80 4.19 -8.16
N GLU A 288 -8.50 4.56 -9.38
CA GLU A 288 -8.65 3.71 -10.55
C GLU A 288 -7.28 3.13 -10.90
N VAL A 289 -7.23 1.82 -11.04
CA VAL A 289 -5.99 1.08 -11.32
C VAL A 289 -6.09 0.48 -12.71
N THR A 290 -5.09 0.74 -13.52
CA THR A 290 -4.92 0.10 -14.83
C THR A 290 -3.66 -0.74 -14.80
N VAL A 291 -3.75 -1.96 -15.31
CA VAL A 291 -2.64 -2.91 -15.34
C VAL A 291 -2.27 -3.19 -16.78
N LEU A 292 -0.99 -3.12 -17.10
CA LEU A 292 -0.50 -3.28 -18.48
C LEU A 292 -0.90 -4.63 -19.10
N ALA A 293 -1.00 -5.68 -18.27
CA ALA A 293 -1.41 -7.01 -18.70
C ALA A 293 -2.91 -7.10 -19.11
N PHE A 294 -3.73 -6.11 -18.75
CA PHE A 294 -5.18 -6.08 -19.03
C PHE A 294 -5.60 -4.75 -19.66
N PRO A 295 -5.25 -4.51 -20.95
CA PRO A 295 -5.57 -3.26 -21.63
C PRO A 295 -7.08 -2.99 -21.64
N GLY A 296 -7.49 -1.78 -21.26
CA GLY A 296 -8.89 -1.36 -21.22
C GLY A 296 -9.69 -1.82 -19.99
N LYS A 297 -9.11 -2.63 -19.09
CA LYS A 297 -9.75 -3.00 -17.83
C LYS A 297 -9.29 -2.06 -16.70
N VAL A 298 -10.27 -1.47 -16.02
CA VAL A 298 -10.03 -0.59 -14.87
C VAL A 298 -10.46 -1.32 -13.60
N PHE A 299 -9.57 -1.39 -12.63
CA PHE A 299 -9.84 -1.96 -11.32
C PHE A 299 -10.05 -0.83 -10.32
N SER A 300 -11.13 -0.89 -9.56
CA SER A 300 -11.40 0.07 -8.50
C SER A 300 -10.67 -0.34 -7.23
N ALA A 301 -10.02 0.62 -6.59
CA ALA A 301 -9.32 0.42 -5.33
C ALA A 301 -9.54 1.61 -4.38
N ARG A 302 -9.08 1.48 -3.14
CA ARG A 302 -9.06 2.56 -2.15
C ARG A 302 -7.70 2.67 -1.51
N LEU A 303 -7.24 3.89 -1.30
CA LEU A 303 -6.01 4.13 -0.55
C LEU A 303 -6.19 3.63 0.90
N SER A 304 -5.46 2.58 1.24
CA SER A 304 -5.47 1.96 2.57
C SER A 304 -4.31 2.43 3.45
N TYR A 305 -3.26 2.99 2.85
CA TYR A 305 -2.10 3.50 3.56
C TYR A 305 -1.44 4.63 2.79
N VAL A 306 -1.01 5.65 3.52
CA VAL A 306 -0.19 6.76 3.04
C VAL A 306 0.96 6.90 4.03
N ALA A 307 2.19 6.84 3.56
CA ALA A 307 3.36 6.96 4.42
C ALA A 307 3.38 8.31 5.15
N PRO A 308 3.79 8.35 6.42
CA PRO A 308 3.85 9.60 7.19
C PRO A 308 5.01 10.50 6.79
N ALA A 309 5.97 10.00 6.00
CA ALA A 309 7.15 10.71 5.54
C ALA A 309 7.52 10.30 4.13
N LEU A 310 8.21 11.20 3.43
CA LEU A 310 8.84 10.90 2.14
C LEU A 310 10.09 10.04 2.34
N ASP A 311 10.34 9.16 1.40
CA ASP A 311 11.61 8.45 1.32
C ASP A 311 12.75 9.46 1.08
N PRO A 312 13.77 9.52 1.94
CA PRO A 312 14.80 10.56 1.86
C PRO A 312 15.69 10.46 0.61
N ASN A 313 15.81 9.26 0.02
CA ASN A 313 16.65 9.04 -1.15
C ASN A 313 15.92 9.36 -2.45
N THR A 314 14.66 8.98 -2.55
CA THR A 314 13.86 9.12 -3.78
C THR A 314 12.97 10.35 -3.76
N ARG A 315 12.75 10.98 -2.60
CA ARG A 315 11.79 12.07 -2.35
C ARG A 315 10.38 11.73 -2.83
N ARG A 316 10.00 10.47 -2.67
CA ARG A 316 8.67 9.98 -3.04
C ARG A 316 7.89 9.54 -1.82
N LEU A 317 6.58 9.71 -1.88
CA LEU A 317 5.64 9.25 -0.87
C LEU A 317 5.17 7.85 -1.23
N SER A 318 5.43 6.88 -0.37
CA SER A 318 4.90 5.54 -0.56
C SER A 318 3.43 5.51 -0.18
N VAL A 319 2.61 4.99 -1.08
CA VAL A 319 1.17 4.81 -0.87
C VAL A 319 0.78 3.38 -1.23
N ARG A 320 -0.28 2.89 -0.58
CA ARG A 320 -0.82 1.56 -0.80
C ARG A 320 -2.32 1.63 -0.98
N ALA A 321 -2.81 0.94 -1.99
CA ALA A 321 -4.24 0.75 -2.21
C ALA A 321 -4.58 -0.74 -2.20
N GLU A 322 -5.73 -1.09 -1.66
CA GLU A 322 -6.23 -2.45 -1.65
C GLU A 322 -7.16 -2.69 -2.83
N ILE A 323 -6.92 -3.79 -3.54
CA ILE A 323 -7.68 -4.20 -4.73
C ILE A 323 -8.30 -5.56 -4.47
N GLN A 324 -9.60 -5.69 -4.72
CA GLN A 324 -10.29 -6.96 -4.71
C GLN A 324 -9.91 -7.77 -5.95
N ASN A 325 -9.50 -9.02 -5.75
CA ASN A 325 -9.00 -9.92 -6.78
C ASN A 325 -9.68 -11.31 -6.71
N PRO A 326 -11.02 -11.38 -6.80
CA PRO A 326 -11.76 -12.62 -6.59
C PRO A 326 -11.39 -13.71 -7.62
N ASN A 327 -11.08 -13.31 -8.83
CA ASN A 327 -10.69 -14.23 -9.91
C ASN A 327 -9.18 -14.55 -9.92
N ARG A 328 -8.39 -13.97 -9.01
CA ARG A 328 -6.93 -14.12 -8.93
C ARG A 328 -6.21 -13.77 -10.24
N GLU A 329 -6.78 -12.86 -11.03
CA GLU A 329 -6.19 -12.38 -12.29
C GLU A 329 -4.97 -11.49 -12.06
N LEU A 330 -5.04 -10.66 -11.00
CA LEU A 330 -3.95 -9.78 -10.62
C LEU A 330 -2.88 -10.59 -9.89
N LEU A 331 -1.76 -10.79 -10.57
CA LEU A 331 -0.61 -11.47 -10.00
C LEU A 331 0.35 -10.45 -9.35
N PRO A 332 0.99 -10.80 -8.24
CA PRO A 332 2.07 -9.98 -7.68
C PRO A 332 3.15 -9.67 -8.72
N GLU A 333 3.80 -8.52 -8.56
CA GLU A 333 4.84 -7.95 -9.43
C GLU A 333 4.36 -7.46 -10.82
N LEU A 334 3.07 -7.52 -11.15
CA LEU A 334 2.55 -6.84 -12.33
C LEU A 334 2.69 -5.32 -12.19
N PHE A 335 3.15 -4.66 -13.26
CA PHE A 335 3.16 -3.21 -13.35
C PHE A 335 1.73 -2.67 -13.47
N ALA A 336 1.46 -1.66 -12.70
CA ALA A 336 0.17 -1.00 -12.68
C ALA A 336 0.35 0.50 -12.55
N SER A 337 -0.53 1.25 -13.21
CA SER A 337 -0.65 2.69 -13.01
C SER A 337 -1.92 2.95 -12.22
N PHE A 338 -1.86 3.81 -11.23
CA PHE A 338 -3.06 4.24 -10.55
C PHE A 338 -3.34 5.71 -10.79
N ARG A 339 -4.61 6.02 -10.87
CA ARG A 339 -5.14 7.36 -11.06
C ARG A 339 -5.99 7.73 -9.86
N ILE A 340 -5.62 8.81 -9.18
CA ILE A 340 -6.44 9.40 -8.14
C ILE A 340 -7.29 10.48 -8.75
N ILE A 341 -8.58 10.41 -8.50
CA ILE A 341 -9.52 11.47 -8.83
C ILE A 341 -9.50 12.43 -7.64
N SER A 342 -8.75 13.54 -7.80
CA SER A 342 -8.67 14.60 -6.81
C SER A 342 -9.60 15.73 -7.20
N GLY A 343 -10.59 16.02 -6.38
CA GLY A 343 -11.49 17.14 -6.58
C GLY A 343 -12.85 16.80 -7.20
N GLU A 344 -13.74 17.78 -7.13
CA GLU A 344 -15.07 17.70 -7.75
C GLU A 344 -14.95 17.86 -9.26
N SER A 345 -15.83 17.19 -9.99
CA SER A 345 -15.96 17.37 -11.44
C SER A 345 -16.43 18.79 -11.73
N ARG A 346 -15.63 19.56 -12.46
CA ARG A 346 -15.97 20.90 -12.91
C ARG A 346 -16.43 20.85 -14.36
N LEU A 347 -17.63 21.35 -14.62
CA LEU A 347 -18.10 21.53 -15.98
C LEU A 347 -17.49 22.80 -16.55
N MET A 348 -16.60 22.66 -17.53
CA MET A 348 -15.88 23.77 -18.14
C MET A 348 -16.09 23.78 -19.67
N PRO A 349 -16.04 24.96 -20.31
CA PRO A 349 -16.00 25.04 -21.76
C PRO A 349 -14.81 24.23 -22.28
N ALA A 350 -15.03 23.46 -23.33
CA ALA A 350 -13.99 22.65 -23.96
C ALA A 350 -14.05 22.68 -25.47
N VAL A 351 -12.88 22.60 -26.09
CA VAL A 351 -12.71 22.51 -27.53
C VAL A 351 -11.81 21.31 -27.89
N SER A 352 -11.93 20.82 -29.12
CA SER A 352 -10.99 19.80 -29.61
C SER A 352 -9.55 20.37 -29.61
N ALA A 353 -8.59 19.52 -29.26
CA ALA A 353 -7.16 19.89 -29.34
C ALA A 353 -6.77 20.43 -30.73
N ASP A 354 -7.39 19.92 -31.80
CA ASP A 354 -7.15 20.34 -33.17
C ASP A 354 -7.61 21.77 -33.47
N SER A 355 -8.48 22.35 -32.61
CA SER A 355 -8.97 23.72 -32.73
C SER A 355 -7.97 24.76 -32.26
N ILE A 356 -6.94 24.34 -31.51
CA ILE A 356 -6.04 25.25 -30.81
C ILE A 356 -4.78 25.47 -31.62
N VAL A 357 -4.42 26.72 -31.82
CA VAL A 357 -3.14 27.14 -32.42
C VAL A 357 -2.26 27.65 -31.29
N TYR A 358 -1.08 27.04 -31.13
CA TYR A 358 -0.09 27.45 -30.14
C TYR A 358 0.97 28.34 -30.79
N GLU A 359 1.22 29.50 -30.23
CA GLU A 359 2.31 30.41 -30.61
C GLU A 359 3.18 30.68 -29.36
N GLY A 360 4.25 29.91 -29.22
CA GLY A 360 5.05 29.90 -27.99
C GLY A 360 4.17 29.51 -26.77
N ASP A 361 4.10 30.37 -25.77
CA ASP A 361 3.32 30.14 -24.56
C ASP A 361 1.84 30.55 -24.67
N LYS A 362 1.42 31.10 -25.82
CA LYS A 362 0.06 31.58 -26.04
C LYS A 362 -0.74 30.58 -26.85
N ALA A 363 -1.96 30.35 -26.41
CA ALA A 363 -2.95 29.54 -27.13
C ALA A 363 -4.03 30.46 -27.70
N ARG A 364 -4.47 30.20 -28.92
CA ARG A 364 -5.56 30.89 -29.55
C ARG A 364 -6.42 29.94 -30.39
N VAL A 365 -7.64 30.36 -30.66
CA VAL A 365 -8.57 29.65 -31.53
C VAL A 365 -9.11 30.59 -32.58
N TRP A 366 -9.59 30.01 -33.67
CA TRP A 366 -10.35 30.73 -34.65
C TRP A 366 -11.85 30.58 -34.36
N LEU A 367 -12.49 31.67 -33.90
CA LEU A 367 -13.93 31.74 -33.65
C LEU A 367 -14.65 31.99 -34.98
N ALA A 368 -15.54 31.09 -35.35
CA ALA A 368 -16.33 31.21 -36.55
C ALA A 368 -17.64 31.99 -36.26
N ARG A 369 -17.94 32.95 -37.10
CA ARG A 369 -19.23 33.66 -37.15
C ARG A 369 -19.98 33.22 -38.41
N PRO A 370 -20.91 32.27 -38.28
CA PRO A 370 -21.64 31.75 -39.45
C PRO A 370 -22.46 32.80 -40.21
N ASP A 371 -23.01 33.78 -39.49
CA ASP A 371 -23.88 34.83 -40.05
C ASP A 371 -23.14 35.70 -41.07
N ASP A 372 -21.88 36.05 -40.76
CA ASP A 372 -21.05 36.93 -41.60
C ASP A 372 -20.01 36.16 -42.41
N LYS A 373 -19.95 34.82 -42.27
CA LYS A 373 -18.91 33.96 -42.83
C LYS A 373 -17.48 34.49 -42.53
N THR A 374 -17.27 34.98 -41.31
CA THR A 374 -15.98 35.49 -40.85
C THR A 374 -15.41 34.63 -39.75
N VAL A 375 -14.08 34.60 -39.65
CA VAL A 375 -13.37 33.97 -38.56
C VAL A 375 -12.52 35.01 -37.84
N VAL A 376 -12.55 34.99 -36.51
CA VAL A 376 -11.79 35.92 -35.65
C VAL A 376 -10.83 35.17 -34.77
N SER A 377 -9.57 35.60 -34.77
CA SER A 377 -8.59 35.06 -33.87
C SER A 377 -8.88 35.51 -32.43
N ARG A 378 -8.95 34.57 -31.49
CA ARG A 378 -9.17 34.86 -30.08
C ARG A 378 -8.17 34.14 -29.22
N ALA A 379 -7.47 34.87 -28.37
CA ALA A 379 -6.59 34.32 -27.37
C ALA A 379 -7.42 33.62 -26.30
N ILE A 380 -6.95 32.44 -25.88
CA ILE A 380 -7.57 31.64 -24.83
C ILE A 380 -6.53 31.20 -23.79
N THR A 381 -7.03 30.94 -22.60
CA THR A 381 -6.23 30.26 -21.56
C THR A 381 -6.71 28.81 -21.48
N VAL A 382 -5.82 27.89 -21.77
CA VAL A 382 -6.12 26.46 -21.75
C VAL A 382 -5.78 25.84 -20.40
N GLY A 383 -6.44 24.73 -20.09
CA GLY A 383 -6.21 23.91 -18.89
C GLY A 383 -5.93 22.47 -19.24
N ASP A 384 -6.59 21.56 -18.55
CA ASP A 384 -6.37 20.12 -18.68
C ASP A 384 -6.97 19.56 -19.98
N THR A 385 -6.44 18.42 -20.42
CA THR A 385 -6.93 17.71 -21.62
C THR A 385 -7.52 16.37 -21.21
N VAL A 386 -8.77 16.12 -21.61
CA VAL A 386 -9.47 14.84 -21.36
C VAL A 386 -10.09 14.33 -22.66
N ASN A 387 -9.75 13.11 -23.07
CA ASN A 387 -10.28 12.47 -24.27
C ASN A 387 -10.19 13.33 -25.56
N GLY A 388 -9.08 14.06 -25.73
CA GLY A 388 -8.85 14.94 -26.88
C GLY A 388 -9.57 16.29 -26.83
N MET A 389 -10.34 16.55 -25.75
CA MET A 389 -10.96 17.84 -25.45
C MET A 389 -10.10 18.62 -24.47
N VAL A 390 -9.80 19.87 -24.77
CA VAL A 390 -8.99 20.77 -23.96
C VAL A 390 -9.89 21.73 -23.20
N GLU A 391 -9.68 21.82 -21.89
CA GLU A 391 -10.34 22.80 -21.02
C GLU A 391 -9.99 24.22 -21.45
N VAL A 392 -10.98 25.08 -21.56
CA VAL A 392 -10.78 26.52 -21.76
C VAL A 392 -11.17 27.25 -20.50
N ARG A 393 -10.16 27.78 -19.81
CA ARG A 393 -10.36 28.51 -18.53
C ARG A 393 -10.86 29.94 -18.76
N GLN A 394 -10.38 30.56 -19.86
CA GLN A 394 -10.77 31.94 -20.23
C GLN A 394 -10.73 32.09 -21.75
N GLY A 395 -11.60 32.96 -22.25
CA GLY A 395 -11.62 33.39 -23.64
C GLY A 395 -12.71 32.79 -24.51
N LEU A 396 -13.42 31.75 -24.08
CA LEU A 396 -14.56 31.18 -24.81
C LEU A 396 -15.75 30.92 -23.90
N SER A 397 -16.92 31.00 -24.48
CA SER A 397 -18.21 30.68 -23.87
C SER A 397 -18.83 29.43 -24.53
N VAL A 398 -19.62 28.69 -23.75
CA VAL A 398 -20.35 27.53 -24.24
C VAL A 398 -21.34 27.98 -25.35
N GLY A 399 -21.38 27.23 -26.45
CA GLY A 399 -22.23 27.54 -27.61
C GLY A 399 -21.55 28.37 -28.70
N GLU A 400 -20.41 29.00 -28.44
CA GLU A 400 -19.61 29.62 -29.48
C GLU A 400 -19.08 28.55 -30.45
N THR A 401 -18.91 28.93 -31.73
CA THR A 401 -18.44 28.01 -32.77
C THR A 401 -16.98 28.27 -33.09
N VAL A 402 -16.16 27.22 -33.05
CA VAL A 402 -14.72 27.28 -33.35
C VAL A 402 -14.39 26.41 -34.56
N VAL A 403 -13.32 26.78 -35.26
CA VAL A 403 -12.77 25.99 -36.37
C VAL A 403 -11.96 24.84 -35.82
N THR A 404 -12.30 23.62 -36.20
CA THR A 404 -11.59 22.40 -35.75
C THR A 404 -10.62 21.83 -36.76
N SER A 405 -10.78 22.19 -38.05
CA SER A 405 -9.85 21.75 -39.10
C SER A 405 -9.62 22.91 -40.07
N GLY A 406 -8.37 23.03 -40.56
CA GLY A 406 -7.98 24.14 -41.44
C GLY A 406 -7.41 25.37 -40.71
N THR A 407 -7.24 25.30 -39.41
CA THR A 407 -6.70 26.38 -38.57
C THR A 407 -5.37 26.93 -39.06
N LEU A 408 -4.42 26.04 -39.45
CA LEU A 408 -3.11 26.41 -40.01
C LEU A 408 -3.21 27.10 -41.39
N PHE A 409 -4.24 26.75 -42.16
CA PHE A 409 -4.49 27.40 -43.45
C PHE A 409 -5.00 28.83 -43.26
N ILE A 410 -5.96 29.04 -42.38
CA ILE A 410 -6.46 30.37 -42.00
C ILE A 410 -5.31 31.22 -41.46
N ASP A 411 -4.46 30.63 -40.62
CA ASP A 411 -3.34 31.32 -39.99
C ASP A 411 -2.31 31.85 -41.02
N ARG A 412 -2.07 31.06 -42.05
CA ARG A 412 -1.20 31.49 -43.16
C ARG A 412 -1.86 32.53 -44.07
N ALA A 413 -3.15 32.42 -44.29
CA ALA A 413 -3.88 33.38 -45.12
C ALA A 413 -4.06 34.71 -44.39
N ALA A 414 -4.42 34.71 -43.11
CA ALA A 414 -4.58 35.91 -42.28
C ALA A 414 -3.24 36.66 -41.99
N LYS A 415 -2.08 36.04 -42.13
CA LYS A 415 -0.77 36.70 -42.00
C LYS A 415 -0.25 37.33 -43.30
N ARG A 416 -0.98 37.12 -44.42
CA ARG A 416 -0.60 37.66 -45.74
C ARG A 416 -1.36 38.94 -46.12
N ASP A 417 -2.46 39.20 -45.45
CA ASP A 417 -3.23 40.43 -45.51
C ASP A 417 -2.80 41.39 -44.38
#